data_895b68ebbf7996ca1018aab5e99d60af
#
_entry.id   895b68ebbf7996ca1018aab5e99d60af
#
_cell.length_a   1.000
_cell.length_b   1.000
_cell.length_c   1.000
_cell.angle_alpha   90.00
_cell.angle_beta   90.00
_cell.angle_gamma   90.00
#
_symmetry.space_group_name_H-M   'P 1'
#
loop_
_entity.id
_entity.type
_entity.pdbx_description
1 polymer ?
#
loop_
_entity_poly.entity_id
_entity_poly.type
_entity_poly.pdbx_seq_one_letter_code
_entity_poly.pdbx_strand_id
1 'polypeptide(L)'
;MKKNILSLAALAIMMLPSDMQAQNFDDYFVDKTLRIDYTFAGNKTQQMIAVDELNVMPRWYGKKQRLSELPVEGNGQITVKDHRTGKVIYRNSFSTLFQEWLSEPESAGNTKSFENVFLVPMPKDTIDVTLDLRNNRREIMTSLTHQVAPSDILIHHKGKKPTPYETLQQAADTTRCIHIAYVAEGYTEEEMPIFLQDAKEANEAIFNHEPFKSMRDRFNVVAVKSASLESGTSEPGKGIWKKTALSSHFDTFYSERYLTTLHLKDLHDCLAGTPYEHIIVLVNSTRYGGGGILNSYNLTTCHQKWFKPVVVHEFGHSFAGLADEYAYESEQVPMYPHDVEPWEKNITTLANFHGKWEDMIKKGTKIPTPLSKKEKEAVSKVGVFEGAGYSPKGVYRGVQDCRMRINETPEFCIVCKKALQDIIDFYTK
;
A
#
# COMPACT_ATOMS: atom_id res chain seq x y z
N MET A 1 -8.99 -49.89 58.39
CA MET A 1 -8.25 -48.92 57.55
C MET A 1 -9.14 -48.57 56.37
N LYS A 2 -9.87 -47.44 56.39
CA LYS A 2 -10.72 -46.99 55.27
C LYS A 2 -9.93 -45.92 54.50
N LYS A 3 -9.70 -46.17 53.22
CA LYS A 3 -9.07 -45.18 52.31
C LYS A 3 -10.16 -44.27 51.74
N ASN A 4 -10.11 -42.99 52.07
CA ASN A 4 -10.90 -41.97 51.45
C ASN A 4 -10.25 -41.59 50.08
N ILE A 5 -11.02 -41.77 49.02
CA ILE A 5 -10.68 -41.29 47.67
C ILE A 5 -11.38 -39.94 47.52
N LEU A 6 -10.60 -38.85 47.49
CA LEU A 6 -11.08 -37.51 47.10
C LEU A 6 -11.12 -37.45 45.57
N SER A 7 -12.33 -37.33 45.03
CA SER A 7 -12.53 -37.04 43.62
C SER A 7 -12.35 -35.54 43.41
N LEU A 8 -11.31 -35.12 42.67
CA LEU A 8 -11.15 -33.77 42.13
C LEU A 8 -12.01 -33.68 40.86
N ALA A 9 -13.13 -32.94 40.98
CA ALA A 9 -13.90 -32.53 39.80
C ALA A 9 -13.19 -31.34 39.13
N ALA A 10 -12.56 -31.56 37.98
CA ALA A 10 -12.04 -30.48 37.15
C ALA A 10 -13.20 -29.77 36.47
N LEU A 11 -13.43 -28.52 36.87
CA LEU A 11 -14.39 -27.63 36.24
C LEU A 11 -13.75 -27.10 34.92
N ALA A 12 -14.10 -27.73 33.81
CA ALA A 12 -13.77 -27.23 32.48
C ALA A 12 -14.63 -26.00 32.21
N ILE A 13 -14.06 -24.82 32.37
CA ILE A 13 -14.65 -23.58 31.86
C ILE A 13 -14.59 -23.67 30.34
N MET A 14 -15.68 -24.04 29.70
CA MET A 14 -15.90 -23.82 28.27
C MET A 14 -15.91 -22.31 28.04
N MET A 15 -14.79 -21.76 27.57
CA MET A 15 -14.80 -20.47 26.90
C MET A 15 -15.61 -20.65 25.61
N LEU A 16 -16.87 -20.26 25.64
CA LEU A 16 -17.68 -20.04 24.43
C LEU A 16 -16.91 -19.03 23.58
N PRO A 17 -16.76 -19.26 22.28
CA PRO A 17 -16.24 -18.23 21.41
C PRO A 17 -17.17 -17.02 21.56
N SER A 18 -16.63 -15.88 22.03
CA SER A 18 -17.35 -14.63 21.99
C SER A 18 -17.82 -14.45 20.56
N ASP A 19 -19.14 -14.40 20.35
CA ASP A 19 -19.73 -14.01 19.07
C ASP A 19 -18.98 -12.78 18.57
N MET A 20 -18.21 -12.94 17.49
CA MET A 20 -17.65 -11.83 16.74
C MET A 20 -18.81 -11.15 16.02
N GLN A 21 -19.62 -10.41 16.79
CA GLN A 21 -20.64 -9.56 16.23
C GLN A 21 -19.95 -8.58 15.30
N ALA A 22 -20.27 -8.63 14.02
CA ALA A 22 -19.68 -7.74 13.01
C ALA A 22 -19.80 -6.30 13.53
N GLN A 23 -18.67 -5.59 13.59
CA GLN A 23 -18.65 -4.21 14.05
C GLN A 23 -19.43 -3.36 13.05
N ASN A 24 -20.52 -2.73 13.51
CA ASN A 24 -21.24 -1.78 12.68
C ASN A 24 -20.45 -0.45 12.64
N PHE A 25 -20.20 0.07 11.44
CA PHE A 25 -19.52 1.34 11.22
C PHE A 25 -20.20 2.48 12.01
N ASP A 26 -21.53 2.56 11.92
CA ASP A 26 -22.31 3.64 12.51
C ASP A 26 -22.35 3.62 14.06
N ASP A 27 -21.86 2.57 14.71
CA ASP A 27 -21.74 2.56 16.19
C ASP A 27 -20.59 3.45 16.66
N TYR A 28 -19.52 3.57 15.88
CA TYR A 28 -18.28 4.23 16.29
C TYR A 28 -17.93 5.47 15.46
N PHE A 29 -18.41 5.54 14.21
CA PHE A 29 -17.96 6.53 13.26
C PHE A 29 -19.09 7.34 12.62
N VAL A 30 -18.75 8.51 12.11
CA VAL A 30 -19.59 9.32 11.22
C VAL A 30 -19.01 9.27 9.80
N ASP A 31 -19.85 9.51 8.78
CA ASP A 31 -19.43 9.48 7.36
C ASP A 31 -18.56 10.71 7.00
N LYS A 32 -17.39 10.79 7.66
CA LYS A 32 -16.33 11.77 7.42
C LYS A 32 -14.97 11.11 7.58
N THR A 33 -13.95 11.70 7.03
CA THR A 33 -12.56 11.24 7.18
C THR A 33 -11.85 12.06 8.24
N LEU A 34 -11.20 11.41 9.20
CA LEU A 34 -10.14 11.98 10.00
C LEU A 34 -8.81 11.69 9.30
N ARG A 35 -8.17 12.72 8.79
CA ARG A 35 -6.80 12.66 8.28
C ARG A 35 -5.86 13.05 9.41
N ILE A 36 -4.86 12.24 9.62
CA ILE A 36 -3.84 12.47 10.63
C ILE A 36 -2.48 12.56 9.92
N ASP A 37 -1.87 13.73 10.02
CA ASP A 37 -0.57 13.99 9.45
C ASP A 37 0.51 13.71 10.51
N TYR A 38 1.55 12.97 10.10
CA TYR A 38 2.67 12.61 10.96
C TYR A 38 4.00 12.96 10.30
N THR A 39 5.00 13.18 11.13
CA THR A 39 6.40 13.16 10.74
C THR A 39 7.07 11.92 11.34
N PHE A 40 7.63 11.06 10.47
CA PHE A 40 8.53 9.99 10.89
C PHE A 40 9.95 10.47 10.71
N ALA A 41 10.76 10.35 11.75
CA ALA A 41 12.13 10.84 11.74
C ALA A 41 13.07 9.83 12.40
N GLY A 42 14.34 9.90 12.04
CA GLY A 42 15.35 9.08 12.69
C GLY A 42 16.37 8.51 11.73
N ASN A 43 16.91 7.36 12.11
CA ASN A 43 17.92 6.61 11.38
C ASN A 43 17.76 5.11 11.68
N LYS A 44 18.72 4.30 11.20
CA LYS A 44 18.67 2.83 11.37
C LYS A 44 18.59 2.37 12.83
N THR A 45 19.08 3.15 13.79
CA THR A 45 19.15 2.78 15.22
C THR A 45 18.13 3.50 16.09
N GLN A 46 17.66 4.67 15.68
CA GLN A 46 16.70 5.48 16.44
C GLN A 46 15.61 5.97 15.51
N GLN A 47 14.37 5.67 15.85
CA GLN A 47 13.19 6.05 15.07
C GLN A 47 12.19 6.75 15.96
N MET A 48 11.52 7.76 15.44
CA MET A 48 10.52 8.56 16.13
C MET A 48 9.32 8.81 15.21
N ILE A 49 8.14 8.75 15.82
CA ILE A 49 6.87 9.15 15.19
C ILE A 49 6.38 10.39 15.95
N ALA A 50 6.03 11.44 15.23
CA ALA A 50 5.44 12.64 15.80
C ALA A 50 4.12 12.96 15.10
N VAL A 51 3.08 13.32 15.86
CA VAL A 51 1.83 13.88 15.32
C VAL A 51 2.13 15.29 14.87
N ASP A 52 1.67 15.66 13.69
CA ASP A 52 1.81 17.01 13.13
C ASP A 52 0.46 17.74 13.15
N GLU A 53 -0.50 17.31 12.32
CA GLU A 53 -1.82 17.95 12.22
C GLU A 53 -2.95 16.93 12.21
N LEU A 54 -4.13 17.38 12.67
CA LEU A 54 -5.39 16.67 12.54
C LEU A 54 -6.32 17.44 11.60
N ASN A 55 -6.88 16.73 10.62
CA ASN A 55 -7.76 17.34 9.63
C ASN A 55 -9.03 16.49 9.48
N VAL A 56 -10.19 17.14 9.35
CA VAL A 56 -11.44 16.49 9.01
C VAL A 56 -11.85 16.85 7.58
N MET A 57 -12.22 15.83 6.80
CA MET A 57 -12.70 15.96 5.43
C MET A 57 -14.13 15.42 5.29
N PRO A 58 -14.94 15.96 4.35
CA PRO A 58 -16.27 15.47 4.09
C PRO A 58 -16.20 14.04 3.52
N ARG A 59 -17.07 13.16 4.00
CA ARG A 59 -17.21 11.75 3.62
C ARG A 59 -16.00 10.85 3.93
N TRP A 60 -16.32 9.60 4.17
CA TRP A 60 -15.39 8.49 4.30
C TRP A 60 -15.51 7.59 3.06
N TYR A 61 -14.37 7.33 2.42
CA TYR A 61 -14.31 6.54 1.18
C TYR A 61 -13.63 5.17 1.37
N GLY A 62 -13.09 4.89 2.55
CA GLY A 62 -12.48 3.60 2.84
C GLY A 62 -13.49 2.56 3.35
N LYS A 63 -12.98 1.42 3.79
CA LYS A 63 -13.80 0.28 4.24
C LYS A 63 -14.77 0.65 5.36
N LYS A 64 -16.02 0.16 5.25
CA LYS A 64 -17.07 0.27 6.29
C LYS A 64 -17.40 -1.07 6.94
N GLN A 65 -16.79 -2.16 6.49
CA GLN A 65 -16.91 -3.51 7.04
C GLN A 65 -15.53 -4.05 7.39
N ARG A 66 -15.46 -5.15 8.18
CA ARG A 66 -14.21 -5.75 8.62
C ARG A 66 -13.24 -4.71 9.19
N LEU A 67 -13.77 -3.76 9.96
CA LEU A 67 -13.07 -2.55 10.37
C LEU A 67 -11.76 -2.85 11.11
N SER A 68 -11.73 -3.88 11.95
CA SER A 68 -10.57 -4.30 12.75
C SER A 68 -9.70 -5.36 12.10
N GLU A 69 -10.03 -5.81 10.88
CA GLU A 69 -9.27 -6.82 10.14
C GLU A 69 -8.28 -6.16 9.15
N LEU A 70 -7.21 -6.89 8.84
CA LEU A 70 -6.20 -6.50 7.86
C LEU A 70 -6.17 -7.51 6.71
N PRO A 71 -6.24 -7.07 5.45
CA PRO A 71 -6.06 -7.98 4.31
C PRO A 71 -4.61 -8.39 4.10
N VAL A 72 -3.66 -7.51 4.43
CA VAL A 72 -2.21 -7.73 4.44
C VAL A 72 -1.57 -7.02 5.63
N GLU A 73 -0.39 -7.47 6.05
CA GLU A 73 0.24 -6.94 7.27
C GLU A 73 0.99 -5.61 7.06
N GLY A 74 1.62 -5.40 5.89
CA GLY A 74 2.47 -4.23 5.63
C GLY A 74 3.70 -4.13 6.56
N ASN A 75 4.48 -3.07 6.43
CA ASN A 75 5.61 -2.75 7.30
C ASN A 75 5.22 -1.87 8.48
N GLY A 76 4.03 -1.30 8.47
CA GLY A 76 3.45 -0.53 9.55
C GLY A 76 1.97 -0.82 9.73
N GLN A 77 1.45 -0.45 10.86
CA GLN A 77 0.04 -0.65 11.21
C GLN A 77 -0.49 0.56 11.98
N ILE A 78 -1.67 1.04 11.57
CA ILE A 78 -2.48 1.96 12.36
C ILE A 78 -3.61 1.19 13.04
N THR A 79 -3.74 1.34 14.35
CA THR A 79 -4.81 0.72 15.17
C THR A 79 -5.56 1.81 15.91
N VAL A 80 -6.88 1.84 15.76
CA VAL A 80 -7.78 2.77 16.44
C VAL A 80 -8.58 1.99 17.48
N LYS A 81 -8.58 2.47 18.71
CA LYS A 81 -9.36 1.92 19.80
C LYS A 81 -10.36 2.95 20.33
N ASP A 82 -11.53 2.51 20.69
CA ASP A 82 -12.45 3.30 21.51
C ASP A 82 -11.79 3.55 22.88
N HIS A 83 -11.60 4.81 23.23
CA HIS A 83 -10.85 5.19 24.44
C HIS A 83 -11.49 4.64 25.73
N ARG A 84 -12.81 4.65 25.81
CA ARG A 84 -13.55 4.26 27.02
C ARG A 84 -13.52 2.75 27.27
N THR A 85 -13.57 1.94 26.18
CA THR A 85 -13.67 0.48 26.28
C THR A 85 -12.38 -0.25 25.99
N GLY A 86 -11.40 0.41 25.35
CA GLY A 86 -10.16 -0.20 24.83
C GLY A 86 -10.38 -1.14 23.65
N LYS A 87 -11.65 -1.25 23.13
CA LYS A 87 -11.98 -2.11 22.00
C LYS A 87 -11.35 -1.58 20.70
N VAL A 88 -10.69 -2.45 19.95
CA VAL A 88 -10.21 -2.10 18.60
C VAL A 88 -11.42 -1.90 17.68
N ILE A 89 -11.53 -0.72 17.09
CA ILE A 89 -12.66 -0.33 16.24
C ILE A 89 -12.25 -0.10 14.78
N TYR A 90 -10.95 0.11 14.51
CA TYR A 90 -10.43 0.20 13.15
C TYR A 90 -8.96 -0.23 13.10
N ARG A 91 -8.54 -0.82 11.99
CA ARG A 91 -7.14 -1.09 11.65
C ARG A 91 -6.89 -0.89 10.17
N ASN A 92 -5.68 -0.44 9.85
CA ASN A 92 -5.14 -0.52 8.50
C ASN A 92 -3.63 -0.79 8.58
N SER A 93 -3.08 -1.31 7.49
CA SER A 93 -1.64 -1.54 7.33
C SER A 93 -1.09 -0.60 6.25
N PHE A 94 0.20 -0.38 6.28
CA PHE A 94 0.89 0.49 5.33
C PHE A 94 2.38 0.13 5.20
N SER A 95 3.02 0.69 4.20
CA SER A 95 4.47 0.85 4.11
C SER A 95 4.80 2.33 3.92
N THR A 96 6.05 2.73 4.13
CA THR A 96 6.48 4.13 4.03
C THR A 96 7.84 4.27 3.36
N LEU A 97 8.04 5.40 2.70
CA LEU A 97 9.34 5.78 2.13
C LEU A 97 10.43 5.89 3.22
N PHE A 98 10.05 6.28 4.45
CA PHE A 98 10.96 6.29 5.60
C PHE A 98 11.54 4.89 5.88
N GLN A 99 10.70 3.85 5.86
CA GLN A 99 11.14 2.47 6.12
C GLN A 99 12.00 1.92 4.97
N GLU A 100 11.73 2.30 3.72
CA GLU A 100 12.60 1.97 2.59
C GLU A 100 13.98 2.63 2.75
N TRP A 101 14.02 3.94 3.08
CA TRP A 101 15.25 4.65 3.34
C TRP A 101 16.09 4.05 4.48
N LEU A 102 15.46 3.45 5.49
CA LEU A 102 16.18 2.75 6.57
C LEU A 102 16.98 1.53 6.08
N SER A 103 16.66 1.01 4.89
CA SER A 103 17.43 -0.06 4.24
C SER A 103 18.66 0.46 3.50
N GLU A 104 18.72 1.76 3.22
CA GLU A 104 19.82 2.40 2.53
C GLU A 104 21.05 2.60 3.43
N PRO A 105 22.29 2.51 2.89
CA PRO A 105 23.52 2.72 3.66
C PRO A 105 23.57 4.09 4.36
N GLU A 106 22.98 5.12 3.76
CA GLU A 106 22.93 6.49 4.30
C GLU A 106 22.28 6.54 5.69
N SER A 107 21.29 5.70 5.95
CA SER A 107 20.56 5.66 7.21
C SER A 107 21.39 5.23 8.43
N ALA A 108 22.56 4.63 8.21
CA ALA A 108 23.47 4.25 9.29
C ALA A 108 24.17 5.44 9.95
N GLY A 109 24.37 6.54 9.20
CA GLY A 109 25.09 7.73 9.68
C GLY A 109 24.26 9.02 9.72
N ASN A 110 23.17 9.08 8.99
CA ASN A 110 22.35 10.29 8.86
C ASN A 110 20.97 10.11 9.49
N THR A 111 20.38 11.22 9.95
CA THR A 111 18.99 11.30 10.41
C THR A 111 18.19 12.10 9.40
N LYS A 112 17.04 11.58 8.97
CA LYS A 112 16.09 12.25 8.07
C LYS A 112 14.68 12.22 8.62
N SER A 113 13.83 13.11 8.10
CA SER A 113 12.40 13.15 8.39
C SER A 113 11.59 12.98 7.10
N PHE A 114 10.44 12.34 7.24
CA PHE A 114 9.52 12.05 6.15
C PHE A 114 8.08 12.36 6.58
N GLU A 115 7.34 13.04 5.72
CA GLU A 115 5.91 13.21 5.90
C GLU A 115 5.19 11.88 5.72
N ASN A 116 4.18 11.63 6.55
CA ASN A 116 3.25 10.52 6.40
C ASN A 116 1.83 10.99 6.70
N VAL A 117 0.87 10.50 5.94
CA VAL A 117 -0.53 10.86 6.09
C VAL A 117 -1.35 9.59 6.14
N PHE A 118 -2.20 9.47 7.18
CA PHE A 118 -3.11 8.34 7.31
C PHE A 118 -4.56 8.80 7.42
N LEU A 119 -5.43 8.04 6.76
CA LEU A 119 -6.85 8.27 6.77
C LEU A 119 -7.53 7.20 7.62
N VAL A 120 -8.37 7.65 8.55
CA VAL A 120 -9.25 6.79 9.33
C VAL A 120 -10.66 7.38 9.32
N PRO A 121 -11.71 6.59 9.54
CA PRO A 121 -13.05 7.16 9.64
C PRO A 121 -13.14 8.09 10.87
N MET A 122 -13.87 9.19 10.76
CA MET A 122 -14.03 10.18 11.83
C MET A 122 -14.82 9.58 12.99
N PRO A 123 -14.23 9.49 14.21
CA PRO A 123 -14.89 8.88 15.35
C PRO A 123 -16.01 9.76 15.91
N LYS A 124 -16.99 9.13 16.61
CA LYS A 124 -18.04 9.82 17.35
C LYS A 124 -17.56 10.27 18.73
N ASP A 125 -16.71 9.46 19.35
CA ASP A 125 -16.16 9.68 20.68
C ASP A 125 -14.63 9.68 20.65
N THR A 126 -13.98 10.00 21.78
CA THR A 126 -12.53 9.97 21.92
C THR A 126 -11.95 8.59 21.61
N ILE A 127 -10.88 8.57 20.84
CA ILE A 127 -10.16 7.36 20.43
C ILE A 127 -8.69 7.42 20.85
N ASP A 128 -8.09 6.25 20.99
CA ASP A 128 -6.64 6.07 21.05
C ASP A 128 -6.16 5.55 19.69
N VAL A 129 -5.24 6.29 19.07
CA VAL A 129 -4.62 5.92 17.79
C VAL A 129 -3.21 5.44 18.06
N THR A 130 -2.90 4.21 17.67
CA THR A 130 -1.57 3.62 17.78
C THR A 130 -0.98 3.39 16.40
N LEU A 131 0.24 3.86 16.16
CA LEU A 131 1.06 3.51 15.00
C LEU A 131 2.22 2.65 15.44
N ASP A 132 2.42 1.52 14.74
CA ASP A 132 3.55 0.62 14.90
C ASP A 132 4.36 0.58 13.60
N LEU A 133 5.68 0.78 13.68
CA LEU A 133 6.61 0.55 12.57
C LEU A 133 7.40 -0.74 12.84
N ARG A 134 7.47 -1.61 11.85
CA ARG A 134 8.12 -2.92 11.92
C ARG A 134 9.34 -2.98 11.02
N ASN A 135 10.35 -3.71 11.44
CA ASN A 135 11.49 -4.07 10.61
C ASN A 135 11.18 -5.29 9.72
N ASN A 136 12.15 -5.71 8.91
CA ASN A 136 12.04 -6.87 8.03
C ASN A 136 11.97 -8.21 8.79
N ARG A 137 12.24 -8.22 10.11
CA ARG A 137 11.99 -9.38 10.99
C ARG A 137 10.61 -9.35 11.65
N ARG A 138 9.74 -8.41 11.26
CA ARG A 138 8.38 -8.21 11.80
C ARG A 138 8.34 -7.70 13.25
N GLU A 139 9.48 -7.29 13.80
CA GLU A 139 9.60 -6.72 15.14
C GLU A 139 9.20 -5.24 15.13
N ILE A 140 8.47 -4.81 16.16
CA ILE A 140 8.10 -3.39 16.32
C ILE A 140 9.35 -2.62 16.76
N MET A 141 9.79 -1.71 15.91
CA MET A 141 10.96 -0.86 16.14
C MET A 141 10.61 0.44 16.86
N THR A 142 9.45 0.98 16.58
CA THR A 142 8.91 2.17 17.27
C THR A 142 7.39 2.14 17.23
N SER A 143 6.79 2.73 18.25
CA SER A 143 5.34 2.85 18.39
C SER A 143 4.98 4.19 19.00
N LEU A 144 3.90 4.78 18.53
CA LEU A 144 3.30 5.97 19.14
C LEU A 144 1.81 5.69 19.39
N THR A 145 1.35 5.98 20.61
CA THR A 145 -0.08 6.04 20.91
C THR A 145 -0.45 7.45 21.36
N HIS A 146 -1.47 8.03 20.75
CA HIS A 146 -2.01 9.33 21.14
C HIS A 146 -3.54 9.32 21.09
N GLN A 147 -4.16 10.27 21.79
CA GLN A 147 -5.60 10.45 21.81
C GLN A 147 -6.06 11.45 20.75
N VAL A 148 -7.25 11.22 20.22
CA VAL A 148 -7.97 12.18 19.37
C VAL A 148 -9.39 12.31 19.90
N ALA A 149 -9.76 13.53 20.32
CA ALA A 149 -11.11 13.89 20.70
C ALA A 149 -11.80 14.58 19.51
N PRO A 150 -12.99 14.14 19.06
CA PRO A 150 -13.70 14.78 17.94
C PRO A 150 -14.05 16.25 18.18
N SER A 151 -14.10 16.67 19.43
CA SER A 151 -14.36 18.05 19.86
C SER A 151 -13.12 18.93 19.94
N ASP A 152 -11.94 18.43 19.59
CA ASP A 152 -10.70 19.20 19.60
C ASP A 152 -10.81 20.36 18.60
N ILE A 153 -10.67 21.58 19.11
CA ILE A 153 -10.79 22.83 18.34
C ILE A 153 -9.65 23.04 17.33
N LEU A 154 -8.55 22.29 17.47
CA LEU A 154 -7.39 22.34 16.58
C LEU A 154 -7.54 21.40 15.36
N ILE A 155 -8.62 20.64 15.27
CA ILE A 155 -8.90 19.85 14.05
C ILE A 155 -9.30 20.80 12.91
N HIS A 156 -8.50 20.85 11.88
CA HIS A 156 -8.76 21.68 10.71
C HIS A 156 -9.84 21.09 9.81
N HIS A 157 -10.63 21.91 9.15
CA HIS A 157 -11.64 21.49 8.18
C HIS A 157 -11.12 21.69 6.76
N LYS A 158 -10.80 20.60 6.06
CA LYS A 158 -10.33 20.59 4.67
C LYS A 158 -11.40 20.04 3.69
N GLY A 159 -11.20 20.25 2.39
CA GLY A 159 -12.01 19.62 1.34
C GLY A 159 -13.39 20.23 1.09
N LYS A 160 -13.69 21.43 1.60
CA LYS A 160 -14.93 22.16 1.28
C LYS A 160 -15.01 22.60 -0.20
N LYS A 161 -13.85 22.85 -0.80
CA LYS A 161 -13.67 23.17 -2.22
C LYS A 161 -12.64 22.20 -2.78
N PRO A 162 -13.07 21.05 -3.30
CA PRO A 162 -12.14 20.06 -3.83
C PRO A 162 -11.44 20.60 -5.08
N THR A 163 -10.22 20.11 -5.32
CA THR A 163 -9.55 20.29 -6.61
C THR A 163 -10.46 19.75 -7.72
N PRO A 164 -10.58 20.42 -8.88
CA PRO A 164 -11.41 19.95 -9.99
C PRO A 164 -11.01 18.53 -10.39
N TYR A 165 -11.98 17.66 -10.62
CA TYR A 165 -11.73 16.28 -11.03
C TYR A 165 -12.77 15.80 -12.05
N GLU A 166 -12.42 14.75 -12.79
CA GLU A 166 -13.33 14.04 -13.70
C GLU A 166 -13.51 12.60 -13.25
N THR A 167 -14.73 12.09 -13.36
CA THR A 167 -15.02 10.67 -13.09
C THR A 167 -14.68 9.86 -14.34
N LEU A 168 -13.74 8.92 -14.24
CA LEU A 168 -13.35 8.02 -15.31
C LEU A 168 -14.16 6.72 -15.30
N GLN A 169 -14.55 6.27 -14.10
CA GLN A 169 -15.28 5.02 -13.92
C GLN A 169 -16.13 5.08 -12.65
N GLN A 170 -17.31 4.46 -12.72
CA GLN A 170 -18.23 4.37 -11.59
C GLN A 170 -18.54 2.90 -11.26
N ALA A 171 -18.50 2.55 -9.98
CA ALA A 171 -18.86 1.23 -9.51
C ALA A 171 -20.37 0.96 -9.65
N ALA A 172 -20.75 -0.30 -9.78
CA ALA A 172 -22.15 -0.72 -9.78
C ALA A 172 -22.80 -0.54 -8.39
N ASP A 173 -22.05 -0.85 -7.32
CA ASP A 173 -22.43 -0.57 -5.93
C ASP A 173 -21.50 0.47 -5.31
N THR A 174 -21.98 1.69 -5.15
CA THR A 174 -21.20 2.80 -4.58
C THR A 174 -21.05 2.74 -3.06
N THR A 175 -21.72 1.80 -2.39
CA THR A 175 -21.62 1.61 -0.94
C THR A 175 -20.53 0.63 -0.54
N ARG A 176 -20.11 -0.22 -1.47
CA ARG A 176 -19.08 -1.27 -1.30
C ARG A 176 -18.13 -1.30 -2.47
N CYS A 177 -17.45 -0.21 -2.71
CA CYS A 177 -16.50 -0.09 -3.81
C CYS A 177 -15.16 0.48 -3.32
N ILE A 178 -14.15 0.28 -4.13
CA ILE A 178 -12.80 0.80 -3.92
C ILE A 178 -12.66 2.09 -4.70
N HIS A 179 -12.08 3.12 -4.09
CA HIS A 179 -11.90 4.43 -4.71
C HIS A 179 -10.45 4.65 -5.13
N ILE A 180 -10.23 4.93 -6.41
CA ILE A 180 -8.91 5.25 -6.97
C ILE A 180 -8.92 6.69 -7.47
N ALA A 181 -7.91 7.47 -7.11
CA ALA A 181 -7.67 8.79 -7.67
C ALA A 181 -6.35 8.82 -8.46
N TYR A 182 -6.43 9.19 -9.73
CA TYR A 182 -5.28 9.67 -10.50
C TYR A 182 -5.04 11.13 -10.18
N VAL A 183 -3.79 11.51 -9.95
CA VAL A 183 -3.39 12.88 -9.58
C VAL A 183 -2.39 13.40 -10.61
N ALA A 184 -2.60 14.61 -11.12
CA ALA A 184 -1.70 15.24 -12.06
C ALA A 184 -0.44 15.75 -11.35
N GLU A 185 0.74 15.45 -11.90
CA GLU A 185 2.02 15.95 -11.42
C GLU A 185 2.91 16.41 -12.59
N GLY A 186 3.35 17.67 -12.56
CA GLY A 186 4.13 18.26 -13.62
C GLY A 186 3.34 18.63 -14.88
N TYR A 187 2.01 18.66 -14.81
CA TYR A 187 1.14 19.20 -15.87
C TYR A 187 0.69 20.61 -15.49
N THR A 188 0.88 21.58 -16.38
CA THR A 188 0.32 22.92 -16.20
C THR A 188 -1.20 22.92 -16.45
N GLU A 189 -1.88 24.04 -16.18
CA GLU A 189 -3.33 24.16 -16.45
C GLU A 189 -3.66 23.90 -17.93
N GLU A 190 -2.79 24.37 -18.84
CA GLU A 190 -2.94 24.17 -20.28
C GLU A 190 -2.72 22.71 -20.69
N GLU A 191 -1.97 21.94 -19.91
CA GLU A 191 -1.67 20.51 -20.15
C GLU A 191 -2.68 19.55 -19.54
N MET A 192 -3.72 20.05 -18.83
CA MET A 192 -4.76 19.19 -18.23
C MET A 192 -5.46 18.27 -19.24
N PRO A 193 -5.72 18.65 -20.50
CA PRO A 193 -6.24 17.69 -21.49
C PRO A 193 -5.30 16.51 -21.76
N ILE A 194 -3.97 16.72 -21.71
CA ILE A 194 -2.96 15.64 -21.85
C ILE A 194 -3.02 14.72 -20.63
N PHE A 195 -3.01 15.28 -19.42
CA PHE A 195 -3.18 14.51 -18.19
C PHE A 195 -4.43 13.62 -18.22
N LEU A 196 -5.57 14.16 -18.64
CA LEU A 196 -6.82 13.40 -18.71
C LEU A 196 -6.75 12.23 -19.72
N GLN A 197 -6.01 12.39 -20.80
CA GLN A 197 -5.74 11.32 -21.75
C GLN A 197 -4.85 10.25 -21.12
N ASP A 198 -3.75 10.66 -20.45
CA ASP A 198 -2.84 9.76 -19.75
C ASP A 198 -3.56 8.99 -18.63
N ALA A 199 -4.45 9.66 -17.88
CA ALA A 199 -5.25 9.02 -16.84
C ALA A 199 -6.22 7.95 -17.42
N LYS A 200 -6.84 8.22 -18.57
CA LYS A 200 -7.67 7.22 -19.28
C LYS A 200 -6.82 6.03 -19.75
N GLU A 201 -5.63 6.29 -20.27
CA GLU A 201 -4.72 5.22 -20.71
C GLU A 201 -4.20 4.37 -19.55
N ALA A 202 -3.86 4.98 -18.43
CA ALA A 202 -3.48 4.28 -17.20
C ALA A 202 -4.65 3.42 -16.68
N ASN A 203 -5.86 3.99 -16.65
CA ASN A 203 -7.07 3.29 -16.22
C ASN A 203 -7.33 2.05 -17.09
N GLU A 204 -7.30 2.19 -18.42
CA GLU A 204 -7.45 1.06 -19.30
C GLU A 204 -6.29 0.05 -19.17
N ALA A 205 -5.07 0.49 -18.91
CA ALA A 205 -3.96 -0.42 -18.69
C ALA A 205 -4.19 -1.29 -17.44
N ILE A 206 -4.63 -0.72 -16.33
CA ILE A 206 -4.93 -1.47 -15.09
C ILE A 206 -6.14 -2.39 -15.30
N PHE A 207 -7.26 -1.86 -15.81
CA PHE A 207 -8.52 -2.60 -15.95
C PHE A 207 -8.59 -3.53 -17.17
N ASN A 208 -7.52 -3.68 -17.92
CA ASN A 208 -7.35 -4.78 -18.89
C ASN A 208 -6.60 -5.99 -18.32
N HIS A 209 -6.06 -5.89 -17.08
CA HIS A 209 -5.41 -7.01 -16.39
C HIS A 209 -6.39 -7.72 -15.43
N GLU A 210 -6.35 -9.06 -15.37
CA GLU A 210 -7.06 -9.80 -14.33
C GLU A 210 -6.34 -9.67 -12.97
N PRO A 211 -7.08 -9.56 -11.84
CA PRO A 211 -8.54 -9.66 -11.67
C PRO A 211 -9.31 -8.34 -11.86
N PHE A 212 -8.64 -7.21 -12.06
CA PHE A 212 -9.28 -5.90 -12.21
C PHE A 212 -10.29 -5.87 -13.35
N LYS A 213 -10.01 -6.58 -14.46
CA LYS A 213 -10.86 -6.65 -15.64
C LYS A 213 -12.23 -7.25 -15.30
N SER A 214 -12.26 -8.42 -14.70
CA SER A 214 -13.49 -9.12 -14.34
C SER A 214 -14.22 -8.49 -13.14
N MET A 215 -13.54 -7.65 -12.37
CA MET A 215 -14.06 -6.97 -11.17
C MET A 215 -14.16 -5.44 -11.34
N ARG A 216 -14.14 -4.96 -12.59
CA ARG A 216 -14.09 -3.54 -12.92
C ARG A 216 -15.24 -2.73 -12.30
N ASP A 217 -16.40 -3.33 -12.19
CA ASP A 217 -17.62 -2.77 -11.62
C ASP A 217 -17.56 -2.52 -10.10
N ARG A 218 -16.46 -2.92 -9.44
CA ARG A 218 -16.23 -2.69 -8.01
C ARG A 218 -15.39 -1.45 -7.70
N PHE A 219 -15.06 -0.65 -8.72
CA PHE A 219 -14.16 0.49 -8.56
C PHE A 219 -14.81 1.80 -9.03
N ASN A 220 -14.69 2.82 -8.17
CA ASN A 220 -14.85 4.22 -8.55
C ASN A 220 -13.48 4.81 -8.86
N VAL A 221 -13.36 5.52 -9.98
CA VAL A 221 -12.10 6.10 -10.42
C VAL A 221 -12.30 7.55 -10.83
N VAL A 222 -11.47 8.43 -10.31
CA VAL A 222 -11.45 9.85 -10.64
C VAL A 222 -10.07 10.30 -11.12
N ALA A 223 -10.01 11.35 -11.92
CA ALA A 223 -8.80 12.05 -12.33
C ALA A 223 -8.80 13.47 -11.77
N VAL A 224 -7.90 13.77 -10.85
CA VAL A 224 -7.81 15.03 -10.11
C VAL A 224 -6.82 15.97 -10.80
N LYS A 225 -7.30 17.14 -11.22
CA LYS A 225 -6.58 18.12 -12.04
C LYS A 225 -5.74 19.06 -11.17
N SER A 226 -4.71 18.54 -10.50
CA SER A 226 -3.75 19.31 -9.69
C SER A 226 -2.72 20.00 -10.60
N ALA A 227 -2.99 21.22 -11.02
CA ALA A 227 -2.12 21.96 -11.92
C ALA A 227 -0.79 22.34 -11.26
N SER A 228 0.30 22.09 -11.96
CA SER A 228 1.67 22.50 -11.61
C SER A 228 1.97 23.87 -12.20
N LEU A 229 2.86 24.63 -11.54
CA LEU A 229 3.34 25.91 -12.07
C LEU A 229 4.28 25.73 -13.25
N GLU A 230 5.02 24.63 -13.29
CA GLU A 230 5.98 24.29 -14.35
C GLU A 230 5.71 22.88 -14.89
N SER A 231 5.85 22.74 -16.20
CA SER A 231 5.76 21.43 -16.88
C SER A 231 6.97 20.56 -16.60
N GLY A 232 6.74 19.24 -16.42
CA GLY A 232 7.77 18.25 -16.16
C GLY A 232 8.00 17.98 -14.67
N THR A 233 9.10 17.32 -14.33
CA THR A 233 9.46 16.97 -12.95
C THR A 233 10.92 17.28 -12.65
N SER A 234 11.30 17.32 -11.38
CA SER A 234 12.68 17.61 -10.96
C SER A 234 13.61 16.42 -11.26
N GLU A 235 14.81 16.76 -11.75
CA GLU A 235 15.93 15.83 -12.02
C GLU A 235 17.20 16.33 -11.29
N PRO A 236 17.33 16.07 -10.00
CA PRO A 236 18.43 16.58 -9.16
C PRO A 236 19.82 16.26 -9.71
N GLY A 237 20.03 15.04 -10.24
CA GLY A 237 21.28 14.63 -10.85
C GLY A 237 21.71 15.47 -12.06
N LYS A 238 20.78 16.21 -12.67
CA LYS A 238 21.02 17.20 -13.74
C LYS A 238 20.98 18.65 -13.25
N GLY A 239 20.78 18.88 -11.96
CA GLY A 239 20.58 20.21 -11.39
C GLY A 239 19.25 20.88 -11.78
N ILE A 240 18.26 20.10 -12.24
CA ILE A 240 16.95 20.61 -12.68
C ILE A 240 15.97 20.50 -11.52
N TRP A 241 15.41 21.63 -11.11
CA TRP A 241 14.36 21.72 -10.11
C TRP A 241 13.13 22.41 -10.69
N LYS A 242 11.95 21.80 -10.48
CA LYS A 242 10.66 22.25 -11.01
C LYS A 242 9.69 22.55 -9.89
N LYS A 243 8.88 23.59 -10.08
CA LYS A 243 7.77 23.94 -9.16
C LYS A 243 6.50 23.21 -9.61
N THR A 244 6.35 21.98 -9.18
CA THR A 244 5.22 21.13 -9.51
C THR A 244 4.25 21.01 -8.33
N ALA A 245 3.05 20.46 -8.57
CA ALA A 245 2.00 20.37 -7.56
C ALA A 245 2.42 19.55 -6.33
N LEU A 246 3.23 18.50 -6.55
CA LEU A 246 3.64 17.56 -5.50
C LEU A 246 5.16 17.55 -5.28
N SER A 247 5.91 18.42 -5.97
CA SER A 247 7.37 18.50 -5.88
C SER A 247 8.08 17.16 -6.06
N SER A 248 7.55 16.30 -6.96
CA SER A 248 8.16 15.01 -7.25
C SER A 248 9.53 15.15 -7.88
N HIS A 249 10.43 14.20 -7.61
CA HIS A 249 11.78 14.21 -8.15
C HIS A 249 12.29 12.81 -8.40
N PHE A 250 13.15 12.70 -9.42
CA PHE A 250 14.02 11.55 -9.63
C PHE A 250 15.17 11.52 -8.62
N ASP A 251 16.03 10.55 -8.76
CA ASP A 251 17.27 10.40 -7.99
C ASP A 251 17.00 10.23 -6.46
N THR A 252 15.81 9.74 -6.09
CA THR A 252 15.49 9.37 -4.70
C THR A 252 16.46 8.28 -4.23
N PHE A 253 17.07 8.50 -3.05
CA PHE A 253 18.13 7.64 -2.50
C PHE A 253 19.30 7.41 -3.47
N TYR A 254 19.58 8.42 -4.33
CA TYR A 254 20.61 8.39 -5.37
C TYR A 254 20.40 7.34 -6.48
N SER A 255 19.19 6.76 -6.55
CA SER A 255 18.80 5.86 -7.65
C SER A 255 18.19 6.68 -8.79
N GLU A 256 18.85 6.68 -9.96
CA GLU A 256 18.47 7.49 -11.12
C GLU A 256 17.02 7.29 -11.60
N ARG A 257 16.48 6.10 -11.46
CA ARG A 257 15.12 5.75 -11.89
C ARG A 257 14.07 5.85 -10.79
N TYR A 258 14.50 6.02 -9.53
CA TYR A 258 13.55 6.07 -8.43
C TYR A 258 12.91 7.44 -8.34
N LEU A 259 11.63 7.49 -8.63
CA LEU A 259 10.81 8.69 -8.65
C LEU A 259 9.85 8.67 -7.46
N THR A 260 9.90 9.69 -6.62
CA THR A 260 9.00 9.82 -5.46
C THR A 260 8.62 11.28 -5.20
N THR A 261 7.74 11.50 -4.23
CA THR A 261 7.55 12.79 -3.56
C THR A 261 7.77 12.63 -2.06
N LEU A 262 8.36 13.65 -1.43
CA LEU A 262 8.47 13.78 0.03
C LEU A 262 7.34 14.61 0.63
N HIS A 263 6.43 15.16 -0.20
CA HIS A 263 5.39 16.10 0.15
C HIS A 263 4.01 15.44 0.20
N LEU A 264 3.84 14.47 1.13
CA LEU A 264 2.58 13.73 1.25
C LEU A 264 1.44 14.61 1.76
N LYS A 265 1.72 15.66 2.52
CA LYS A 265 0.71 16.62 2.94
C LYS A 265 0.13 17.38 1.75
N ASP A 266 0.97 17.84 0.82
CA ASP A 266 0.53 18.50 -0.42
C ASP A 266 -0.29 17.55 -1.30
N LEU A 267 0.13 16.27 -1.42
CA LEU A 267 -0.62 15.25 -2.14
C LEU A 267 -2.04 15.07 -1.57
N HIS A 268 -2.17 14.92 -0.27
CA HIS A 268 -3.46 14.76 0.38
C HIS A 268 -4.26 16.07 0.45
N ASP A 269 -3.63 17.23 0.39
CA ASP A 269 -4.30 18.52 0.25
C ASP A 269 -4.93 18.67 -1.13
N CYS A 270 -4.23 18.26 -2.20
CA CYS A 270 -4.79 18.19 -3.55
C CYS A 270 -6.01 17.27 -3.65
N LEU A 271 -6.04 16.20 -2.86
CA LEU A 271 -7.11 15.20 -2.84
C LEU A 271 -8.25 15.54 -1.87
N ALA A 272 -8.10 16.53 -1.01
CA ALA A 272 -9.08 16.84 0.02
C ALA A 272 -10.47 17.14 -0.58
N GLY A 273 -11.48 16.36 -0.17
CA GLY A 273 -12.86 16.49 -0.65
C GLY A 273 -13.17 15.73 -1.95
N THR A 274 -12.18 15.06 -2.56
CA THR A 274 -12.39 14.15 -3.70
C THR A 274 -12.61 12.71 -3.19
N PRO A 275 -13.25 11.83 -3.99
CA PRO A 275 -13.39 10.42 -3.61
C PRO A 275 -12.10 9.64 -3.86
N TYR A 276 -11.34 9.33 -2.81
CA TYR A 276 -10.12 8.53 -2.92
C TYR A 276 -9.84 7.64 -1.71
N GLU A 277 -9.17 6.55 -1.97
CA GLU A 277 -8.61 5.58 -1.01
C GLU A 277 -7.22 5.15 -1.47
N HIS A 278 -7.08 4.81 -2.77
CA HIS A 278 -5.80 4.51 -3.41
C HIS A 278 -5.40 5.63 -4.37
N ILE A 279 -4.13 5.97 -4.38
CA ILE A 279 -3.59 7.14 -5.08
C ILE A 279 -2.59 6.70 -6.15
N ILE A 280 -2.77 7.20 -7.37
CA ILE A 280 -1.87 6.99 -8.50
C ILE A 280 -1.46 8.36 -9.04
N VAL A 281 -0.22 8.75 -8.84
CA VAL A 281 0.32 10.02 -9.36
C VAL A 281 0.88 9.78 -10.76
N LEU A 282 0.33 10.49 -11.74
CA LEU A 282 0.79 10.48 -13.12
C LEU A 282 1.71 11.66 -13.36
N VAL A 283 2.97 11.36 -13.73
CA VAL A 283 4.03 12.37 -13.83
C VAL A 283 4.34 12.66 -15.29
N ASN A 284 4.28 13.96 -15.65
CA ASN A 284 4.58 14.47 -16.98
C ASN A 284 6.10 14.37 -17.26
N SER A 285 6.58 13.20 -17.64
CA SER A 285 8.00 12.99 -17.96
C SER A 285 8.19 11.89 -19.00
N THR A 286 9.19 12.06 -19.85
CA THR A 286 9.68 11.07 -20.81
C THR A 286 10.74 10.13 -20.24
N ARG A 287 11.30 10.45 -19.06
CA ARG A 287 12.29 9.61 -18.38
C ARG A 287 11.57 8.43 -17.70
N TYR A 288 12.15 7.24 -17.84
CA TYR A 288 11.67 6.04 -17.15
C TYR A 288 11.75 6.22 -15.64
N GLY A 289 10.65 5.96 -14.93
CA GLY A 289 10.59 5.98 -13.48
C GLY A 289 9.22 5.61 -12.95
N GLY A 290 9.24 5.09 -11.75
CA GLY A 290 8.06 4.70 -10.99
C GLY A 290 8.44 4.33 -9.57
N GLY A 291 7.46 4.13 -8.72
CA GLY A 291 7.59 3.65 -7.35
C GLY A 291 6.20 3.48 -6.74
N GLY A 292 5.99 2.40 -5.97
CA GLY A 292 4.71 2.09 -5.35
C GLY A 292 4.86 1.68 -3.88
N ILE A 293 4.11 2.31 -2.99
CA ILE A 293 4.17 2.11 -1.54
C ILE A 293 2.79 1.70 -1.02
N LEU A 294 2.72 0.55 -0.34
CA LEU A 294 1.45 -0.03 0.13
C LEU A 294 0.60 0.96 0.93
N ASN A 295 -0.66 1.15 0.50
CA ASN A 295 -1.65 2.02 1.14
C ASN A 295 -1.15 3.45 1.40
N SER A 296 -0.21 3.92 0.56
CA SER A 296 0.26 5.29 0.53
C SER A 296 0.00 5.89 -0.85
N TYR A 297 0.86 5.62 -1.83
CA TYR A 297 0.68 6.11 -3.20
C TYR A 297 1.53 5.27 -4.17
N ASN A 298 1.30 5.47 -5.47
CA ASN A 298 2.32 5.20 -6.46
C ASN A 298 2.54 6.41 -7.38
N LEU A 299 3.74 6.51 -7.96
CA LEU A 299 4.06 7.44 -9.04
C LEU A 299 4.49 6.67 -10.28
N THR A 300 4.10 7.17 -11.46
CA THR A 300 4.50 6.60 -12.75
C THR A 300 4.65 7.69 -13.79
N THR A 301 5.75 7.69 -14.54
CA THR A 301 5.95 8.61 -15.67
C THR A 301 5.15 8.18 -16.89
N CYS A 302 4.48 9.13 -17.56
CA CYS A 302 3.49 8.82 -18.60
C CYS A 302 4.06 8.75 -20.02
N HIS A 303 5.05 9.60 -20.37
CA HIS A 303 5.48 9.79 -21.75
C HIS A 303 6.73 8.97 -22.13
N GLN A 304 6.82 7.75 -21.59
CA GLN A 304 7.90 6.83 -21.87
C GLN A 304 7.35 5.47 -22.36
N LYS A 305 8.19 4.70 -23.04
CA LYS A 305 7.83 3.46 -23.73
C LYS A 305 7.09 2.44 -22.85
N TRP A 306 7.43 2.36 -21.57
CA TRP A 306 6.91 1.35 -20.64
C TRP A 306 5.83 1.89 -19.69
N PHE A 307 5.21 3.04 -20.00
CA PHE A 307 4.19 3.64 -19.13
C PHE A 307 3.12 2.64 -18.68
N LYS A 308 2.45 1.98 -19.64
CA LYS A 308 1.34 1.06 -19.34
C LYS A 308 1.75 -0.14 -18.47
N PRO A 309 2.83 -0.89 -18.77
CA PRO A 309 3.28 -1.94 -17.87
C PRO A 309 3.76 -1.44 -16.50
N VAL A 310 4.41 -0.29 -16.43
CA VAL A 310 4.91 0.26 -15.16
C VAL A 310 3.77 0.70 -14.25
N VAL A 311 2.76 1.43 -14.74
CA VAL A 311 1.63 1.83 -13.88
C VAL A 311 0.88 0.63 -13.29
N VAL A 312 0.79 -0.47 -14.04
CA VAL A 312 0.18 -1.73 -13.54
C VAL A 312 1.06 -2.40 -12.50
N HIS A 313 2.38 -2.42 -12.70
CA HIS A 313 3.36 -2.96 -11.77
C HIS A 313 3.33 -2.19 -10.43
N GLU A 314 3.46 -0.86 -10.49
CA GLU A 314 3.46 0.00 -9.30
C GLU A 314 2.13 -0.05 -8.54
N PHE A 315 1.01 -0.23 -9.26
CA PHE A 315 -0.28 -0.45 -8.62
C PHE A 315 -0.33 -1.80 -7.89
N GLY A 316 0.36 -2.83 -8.36
CA GLY A 316 0.55 -4.09 -7.63
C GLY A 316 1.19 -3.90 -6.26
N HIS A 317 2.21 -3.04 -6.15
CA HIS A 317 2.82 -2.67 -4.88
C HIS A 317 1.88 -1.86 -3.99
N SER A 318 1.38 -0.74 -4.49
CA SER A 318 0.62 0.22 -3.66
C SER A 318 -0.75 -0.31 -3.24
N PHE A 319 -1.40 -1.13 -4.05
CA PHE A 319 -2.73 -1.67 -3.79
C PHE A 319 -2.72 -2.95 -2.95
N ALA A 320 -1.84 -3.90 -3.27
CA ALA A 320 -1.86 -5.23 -2.67
C ALA A 320 -0.57 -5.61 -1.93
N GLY A 321 0.42 -4.73 -1.90
CA GLY A 321 1.71 -5.01 -1.27
C GLY A 321 2.42 -6.18 -1.93
N LEU A 322 2.30 -6.35 -3.25
CA LEU A 322 3.09 -7.34 -3.96
C LEU A 322 4.56 -6.91 -3.94
N ALA A 323 5.46 -7.83 -3.69
CA ALA A 323 6.88 -7.60 -3.79
C ALA A 323 7.37 -7.67 -5.24
N ASP A 324 8.52 -7.06 -5.53
CA ASP A 324 9.26 -7.31 -6.75
C ASP A 324 9.67 -8.77 -6.85
N GLU A 325 9.44 -9.38 -8.01
CA GLU A 325 9.80 -10.76 -8.29
C GLU A 325 11.13 -10.88 -9.05
N TYR A 326 11.92 -9.79 -9.11
CA TYR A 326 13.25 -9.80 -9.69
C TYR A 326 14.36 -9.78 -8.63
N ALA A 327 15.55 -10.21 -9.04
CA ALA A 327 16.78 -10.16 -8.27
C ALA A 327 17.93 -10.04 -9.24
N TYR A 328 18.46 -8.83 -9.40
CA TYR A 328 19.62 -8.58 -10.24
C TYR A 328 20.87 -8.52 -9.36
N GLU A 329 21.99 -9.07 -9.86
CA GLU A 329 23.25 -9.07 -9.11
C GLU A 329 23.75 -7.66 -8.76
N SER A 330 23.42 -6.67 -9.59
CA SER A 330 23.77 -5.26 -9.37
C SER A 330 22.90 -4.51 -8.34
N GLU A 331 21.77 -5.10 -7.92
CA GLU A 331 20.77 -4.43 -7.09
C GLU A 331 20.40 -5.28 -5.87
N GLN A 332 21.36 -5.97 -5.28
CA GLN A 332 21.09 -6.82 -4.11
C GLN A 332 20.89 -5.98 -2.85
N VAL A 333 19.71 -6.10 -2.25
CA VAL A 333 19.39 -5.53 -0.94
C VAL A 333 18.97 -6.67 -0.04
N PRO A 334 19.60 -6.88 1.14
CA PRO A 334 19.23 -7.97 2.05
C PRO A 334 17.96 -7.60 2.86
N MET A 335 16.84 -7.47 2.16
CA MET A 335 15.56 -7.08 2.76
C MET A 335 14.87 -8.22 3.50
N TYR A 336 15.08 -9.47 3.07
CA TYR A 336 14.33 -10.64 3.55
C TYR A 336 15.23 -11.62 4.32
N PRO A 337 15.16 -11.66 5.67
CA PRO A 337 15.81 -12.70 6.46
C PRO A 337 15.25 -14.08 6.09
N HIS A 338 16.11 -15.05 5.81
CA HIS A 338 15.68 -16.38 5.29
C HIS A 338 14.94 -17.25 6.32
N ASP A 339 14.99 -16.87 7.59
CA ASP A 339 14.31 -17.54 8.71
C ASP A 339 12.96 -16.87 9.08
N VAL A 340 12.56 -15.82 8.34
CA VAL A 340 11.30 -15.09 8.53
C VAL A 340 10.50 -15.13 7.24
N GLU A 341 9.21 -15.46 7.30
CA GLU A 341 8.34 -15.43 6.15
C GLU A 341 7.94 -13.99 5.81
N PRO A 342 8.14 -13.50 4.55
CA PRO A 342 7.66 -12.21 4.10
C PRO A 342 6.15 -12.08 4.24
N TRP A 343 5.67 -10.87 4.54
CA TRP A 343 4.22 -10.62 4.56
C TRP A 343 3.62 -10.52 3.14
N GLU A 344 4.42 -10.20 2.17
CA GLU A 344 4.04 -10.10 0.75
C GLU A 344 3.58 -11.46 0.23
N LYS A 345 2.42 -11.50 -0.42
CA LYS A 345 1.76 -12.76 -0.79
C LYS A 345 2.42 -13.49 -1.96
N ASN A 346 3.19 -12.80 -2.80
CA ASN A 346 3.78 -13.33 -4.03
C ASN A 346 5.24 -13.80 -3.89
N ILE A 347 5.85 -13.66 -2.71
CA ILE A 347 7.20 -14.18 -2.42
C ILE A 347 7.20 -15.02 -1.14
N THR A 348 8.22 -15.88 -0.99
CA THR A 348 8.41 -16.71 0.20
C THR A 348 9.90 -16.98 0.46
N THR A 349 10.28 -17.11 1.73
CA THR A 349 11.57 -17.63 2.16
C THR A 349 11.50 -19.12 2.50
N LEU A 350 10.32 -19.73 2.40
CA LEU A 350 10.00 -21.08 2.85
C LEU A 350 10.03 -21.27 4.38
N ALA A 351 10.21 -20.19 5.15
CA ALA A 351 10.16 -20.24 6.61
C ALA A 351 8.76 -20.63 7.11
N ASN A 352 7.71 -20.18 6.43
CA ASN A 352 6.32 -20.60 6.63
C ASN A 352 5.54 -20.50 5.31
N PHE A 353 5.80 -21.43 4.40
CA PHE A 353 5.19 -21.45 3.06
C PHE A 353 3.67 -21.71 3.08
N HIS A 354 3.17 -22.32 4.16
CA HIS A 354 1.74 -22.51 4.36
C HIS A 354 0.99 -21.16 4.37
N GLY A 355 -0.06 -21.04 3.59
CA GLY A 355 -0.81 -19.76 3.44
C GLY A 355 -0.27 -18.82 2.35
N LYS A 356 0.76 -19.23 1.60
CA LYS A 356 1.19 -18.60 0.35
C LYS A 356 0.48 -19.28 -0.84
N TRP A 357 1.21 -19.93 -1.72
CA TRP A 357 0.65 -20.66 -2.87
C TRP A 357 1.00 -22.16 -2.84
N GLU A 358 1.24 -22.71 -1.66
CA GLU A 358 1.58 -24.12 -1.48
C GLU A 358 0.51 -25.06 -2.05
N ASP A 359 -0.76 -24.69 -1.91
CA ASP A 359 -1.93 -25.40 -2.43
C ASP A 359 -2.04 -25.38 -3.95
N MET A 360 -1.37 -24.46 -4.62
CA MET A 360 -1.36 -24.34 -6.09
C MET A 360 -0.26 -25.16 -6.75
N ILE A 361 0.73 -25.67 -6.00
CA ILE A 361 1.82 -26.47 -6.58
C ILE A 361 1.46 -27.95 -6.66
N LYS A 362 1.94 -28.61 -7.73
CA LYS A 362 1.73 -30.04 -7.90
C LYS A 362 2.62 -30.82 -6.92
N LYS A 363 2.09 -31.91 -6.35
CA LYS A 363 2.86 -32.82 -5.51
C LYS A 363 4.13 -33.31 -6.23
N GLY A 364 5.27 -33.19 -5.58
CA GLY A 364 6.58 -33.59 -6.17
C GLY A 364 7.23 -32.46 -7.01
N THR A 365 6.71 -31.25 -7.01
CA THR A 365 7.39 -30.10 -7.62
C THR A 365 8.77 -29.91 -6.94
N LYS A 366 9.82 -29.82 -7.74
CA LYS A 366 11.18 -29.56 -7.24
C LYS A 366 11.28 -28.14 -6.68
N ILE A 367 11.97 -27.98 -5.56
CA ILE A 367 12.31 -26.69 -4.92
C ILE A 367 13.83 -26.58 -4.82
N PRO A 368 14.50 -25.60 -5.45
CA PRO A 368 13.94 -24.64 -6.41
C PRO A 368 13.39 -25.31 -7.69
N THR A 369 12.33 -24.72 -8.24
CA THR A 369 11.75 -25.18 -9.51
C THR A 369 12.68 -24.79 -10.67
N PRO A 370 13.10 -25.73 -11.54
CA PRO A 370 13.93 -25.39 -12.68
C PRO A 370 13.22 -24.46 -13.67
N LEU A 371 13.99 -23.50 -14.21
CA LEU A 371 13.50 -22.57 -15.23
C LEU A 371 13.14 -23.33 -16.51
N SER A 372 12.06 -22.91 -17.18
CA SER A 372 11.66 -23.41 -18.49
C SER A 372 12.20 -22.49 -19.58
N LYS A 373 12.60 -23.09 -20.71
CA LYS A 373 12.95 -22.35 -21.94
C LYS A 373 11.72 -22.02 -22.79
N LYS A 374 10.55 -22.56 -22.43
CA LYS A 374 9.30 -22.34 -23.17
C LYS A 374 8.56 -21.15 -22.58
N GLU A 375 8.37 -20.10 -23.33
CA GLU A 375 7.69 -18.86 -22.90
C GLU A 375 6.33 -19.12 -22.26
N LYS A 376 5.51 -20.00 -22.86
CA LYS A 376 4.20 -20.35 -22.30
C LYS A 376 4.29 -20.96 -20.89
N GLU A 377 5.29 -21.80 -20.63
CA GLU A 377 5.51 -22.41 -19.32
C GLU A 377 6.07 -21.37 -18.34
N ALA A 378 6.93 -20.45 -18.81
CA ALA A 378 7.53 -19.40 -17.99
C ALA A 378 6.49 -18.51 -17.29
N VAL A 379 5.36 -18.23 -17.96
CA VAL A 379 4.29 -17.37 -17.43
C VAL A 379 3.11 -18.12 -16.81
N SER A 380 3.02 -19.45 -16.96
CA SER A 380 1.85 -20.23 -16.53
C SER A 380 2.14 -21.33 -15.52
N LYS A 381 3.38 -21.85 -15.48
CA LYS A 381 3.74 -22.95 -14.57
C LYS A 381 3.94 -22.45 -13.16
N VAL A 382 3.09 -22.90 -12.25
CA VAL A 382 3.27 -22.63 -10.81
C VAL A 382 4.35 -23.52 -10.25
N GLY A 383 5.24 -22.95 -9.46
CA GLY A 383 6.37 -23.61 -8.81
C GLY A 383 6.90 -22.79 -7.64
N VAL A 384 8.17 -22.99 -7.33
CA VAL A 384 8.92 -22.25 -6.30
C VAL A 384 10.27 -21.89 -6.94
N PHE A 385 10.29 -20.73 -7.63
CA PHE A 385 11.43 -20.29 -8.42
C PHE A 385 12.32 -19.38 -7.60
N GLU A 386 13.59 -19.71 -7.44
CA GLU A 386 14.54 -18.94 -6.65
C GLU A 386 14.89 -17.61 -7.33
N GLY A 387 15.08 -16.57 -6.54
CA GLY A 387 15.40 -15.21 -6.94
C GLY A 387 14.16 -14.31 -7.00
N ALA A 388 13.94 -13.52 -5.93
CA ALA A 388 12.89 -12.51 -5.80
C ALA A 388 13.28 -11.52 -4.71
N GLY A 389 12.59 -10.38 -4.62
CA GLY A 389 12.79 -9.41 -3.55
C GLY A 389 14.24 -8.93 -3.47
N TYR A 390 14.86 -8.59 -4.60
CA TYR A 390 16.29 -8.19 -4.70
C TYR A 390 17.29 -9.22 -4.17
N SER A 391 16.83 -10.44 -3.85
CA SER A 391 17.64 -11.52 -3.28
C SER A 391 17.80 -12.65 -4.29
N PRO A 392 19.00 -12.89 -4.84
CA PRO A 392 19.25 -13.97 -5.81
C PRO A 392 19.05 -15.37 -5.22
N LYS A 393 19.20 -15.50 -3.90
CA LYS A 393 19.14 -16.76 -3.14
C LYS A 393 18.23 -16.63 -1.93
N GLY A 394 17.58 -17.75 -1.55
CA GLY A 394 16.80 -17.87 -0.33
C GLY A 394 15.42 -17.18 -0.34
N VAL A 395 15.08 -16.46 -1.41
CA VAL A 395 13.76 -15.86 -1.63
C VAL A 395 13.21 -16.38 -2.95
N TYR A 396 11.94 -16.76 -2.96
CA TYR A 396 11.32 -17.47 -4.07
C TYR A 396 10.04 -16.80 -4.51
N ARG A 397 9.67 -16.97 -5.79
CA ARG A 397 8.43 -16.51 -6.43
C ARG A 397 7.62 -17.66 -7.00
N GLY A 398 6.33 -17.44 -7.23
CA GLY A 398 5.39 -18.50 -7.61
C GLY A 398 5.45 -18.94 -9.06
N VAL A 399 5.87 -18.04 -9.98
CA VAL A 399 5.96 -18.30 -11.42
C VAL A 399 7.28 -17.72 -11.92
N GLN A 400 7.82 -18.28 -13.02
CA GLN A 400 9.10 -17.83 -13.55
C GLN A 400 9.06 -16.37 -13.96
N ASP A 401 8.05 -15.95 -14.75
CA ASP A 401 7.88 -14.60 -15.27
C ASP A 401 6.48 -14.06 -14.98
N CYS A 402 6.42 -12.83 -14.51
CA CYS A 402 5.22 -12.14 -14.02
C CYS A 402 5.33 -10.64 -14.30
N ARG A 403 4.21 -9.91 -14.31
CA ARG A 403 4.18 -8.43 -14.31
C ARG A 403 5.04 -7.85 -13.18
N MET A 404 5.07 -8.48 -12.01
CA MET A 404 5.92 -8.04 -10.87
C MET A 404 7.41 -8.36 -11.06
N ARG A 405 7.82 -8.91 -12.21
CA ARG A 405 9.21 -9.23 -12.52
C ARG A 405 9.76 -8.49 -13.74
N ILE A 406 9.01 -8.47 -14.83
CA ILE A 406 9.47 -7.89 -16.11
C ILE A 406 8.32 -7.20 -16.84
N ASN A 407 8.65 -6.09 -17.50
CA ASN A 407 7.67 -5.28 -18.24
C ASN A 407 7.11 -5.96 -19.51
N GLU A 408 7.84 -6.92 -20.07
CA GLU A 408 7.45 -7.67 -21.26
C GLU A 408 6.34 -8.68 -20.99
N THR A 409 6.16 -9.14 -19.76
CA THR A 409 5.09 -10.06 -19.40
C THR A 409 3.74 -9.37 -19.48
N PRO A 410 2.75 -9.90 -20.22
CA PRO A 410 1.50 -9.20 -20.48
C PRO A 410 0.57 -9.13 -19.26
N GLU A 411 0.76 -10.01 -18.26
CA GLU A 411 -0.19 -10.26 -17.19
C GLU A 411 0.49 -10.49 -15.83
N PHE A 412 -0.25 -10.28 -14.74
CA PHE A 412 0.08 -10.84 -13.45
C PHE A 412 0.04 -12.38 -13.50
N CYS A 413 0.95 -13.05 -12.80
CA CYS A 413 0.87 -14.50 -12.64
C CYS A 413 -0.33 -14.91 -11.76
N ILE A 414 -0.65 -16.20 -11.73
CA ILE A 414 -1.81 -16.69 -10.98
C ILE A 414 -1.71 -16.44 -9.47
N VAL A 415 -0.50 -16.43 -8.90
CA VAL A 415 -0.26 -16.15 -7.48
C VAL A 415 -0.58 -14.68 -7.18
N CYS A 416 -0.06 -13.76 -8.01
CA CYS A 416 -0.35 -12.34 -7.88
C CYS A 416 -1.83 -12.02 -8.12
N LYS A 417 -2.45 -12.64 -9.14
CA LYS A 417 -3.90 -12.51 -9.40
C LYS A 417 -4.74 -12.92 -8.18
N LYS A 418 -4.38 -14.03 -7.53
CA LYS A 418 -5.05 -14.48 -6.30
C LYS A 418 -4.93 -13.45 -5.19
N ALA A 419 -3.72 -12.93 -4.93
CA ALA A 419 -3.50 -11.90 -3.91
C ALA A 419 -4.30 -10.63 -4.20
N LEU A 420 -4.31 -10.14 -5.45
CA LEU A 420 -5.10 -8.99 -5.88
C LEU A 420 -6.60 -9.23 -5.70
N GLN A 421 -7.11 -10.42 -6.10
CA GLN A 421 -8.51 -10.79 -5.94
C GLN A 421 -8.92 -10.81 -4.47
N ASP A 422 -8.09 -11.38 -3.59
CA ASP A 422 -8.37 -11.45 -2.14
C ASP A 422 -8.50 -10.05 -1.53
N ILE A 423 -7.69 -9.07 -1.97
CA ILE A 423 -7.81 -7.67 -1.56
C ILE A 423 -9.13 -7.06 -2.04
N ILE A 424 -9.46 -7.20 -3.33
CA ILE A 424 -10.72 -6.67 -3.88
C ILE A 424 -11.92 -7.27 -3.14
N ASP A 425 -11.92 -8.58 -2.94
CA ASP A 425 -12.98 -9.28 -2.22
C ASP A 425 -13.07 -8.85 -0.74
N PHE A 426 -11.94 -8.57 -0.10
CA PHE A 426 -11.90 -8.08 1.27
C PHE A 426 -12.62 -6.73 1.43
N TYR A 427 -12.44 -5.81 0.48
CA TYR A 427 -13.04 -4.48 0.54
C TYR A 427 -14.48 -4.44 0.02
N THR A 428 -14.89 -5.39 -0.85
CA THR A 428 -16.15 -5.28 -1.59
C THR A 428 -17.20 -6.35 -1.26
N LYS A 429 -16.84 -7.38 -0.50
CA LYS A 429 -17.75 -8.43 0.01
C LYS A 429 -17.95 -8.28 1.49
#